data_ee2f9a99a33d6fda9ef56fb43a416a98
#
_entry.id   ee2f9a99a33d6fda9ef56fb43a416a98
#
_cell.length_a   1.000
_cell.length_b   1.000
_cell.length_c   1.000
_cell.angle_alpha   90.00
_cell.angle_beta   90.00
_cell.angle_gamma   90.00
#
_symmetry.space_group_name_H-M   'P 1'
#
loop_
_entity.id
_entity.type
_entity.pdbx_description
1 polymer ?
#
loop_
_entity_poly.entity_id
_entity_poly.type
_entity_poly.pdbx_seq_one_letter_code
_entity_poly.pdbx_strand_id
1 'polypeptide(L)'
;TEINRGIGHNSHGYDLNELDEIKENKSRTKPLFKTIAVNIKRRTVKVNDILSTFKNKPIPSWIELSLIDVCNRSCSFCPKSDPKIAPDTYQKMQLTLINKLCLELKEIKYKGSVVLCGYGEPMLHKDINIISKKLSDVSFVEIVTNGDTLNSKKIKDLYANNVNKLLISMYDGKHQIEKFNEMIKNADVPDDFVILRDRWYDSEKDYGLKLTNRTGTVSIGDQEKVGKYTKCFYPSYQFLIDWNGDIFLCPQDWQR
;
A
#
# COMPACT_ATOMS: atom_id res chain seq x y z
N THR A 1 -22.11 -19.96 -5.61
CA THR A 1 -22.80 -18.72 -5.18
C THR A 1 -21.77 -17.61 -5.11
N GLU A 2 -21.88 -16.72 -6.05
CA GLU A 2 -20.97 -15.61 -6.34
C GLU A 2 -20.66 -14.79 -5.09
N ILE A 3 -19.39 -14.80 -4.70
CA ILE A 3 -18.80 -13.83 -3.75
C ILE A 3 -18.49 -12.54 -4.55
N ASN A 4 -19.47 -12.03 -5.23
CA ASN A 4 -19.33 -10.79 -6.02
C ASN A 4 -19.86 -9.58 -5.25
N ARG A 5 -19.96 -9.68 -3.93
CA ARG A 5 -20.65 -8.67 -3.14
C ARG A 5 -19.74 -8.12 -2.06
N GLY A 6 -19.02 -7.08 -2.38
CA GLY A 6 -18.37 -6.29 -1.36
C GLY A 6 -16.94 -5.86 -1.61
N ILE A 7 -16.40 -6.18 -2.77
CA ILE A 7 -15.10 -5.67 -3.19
C ILE A 7 -15.22 -4.24 -3.75
N GLY A 8 -16.45 -3.71 -3.86
CA GLY A 8 -16.74 -2.35 -4.31
C GLY A 8 -16.27 -1.23 -3.37
N HIS A 9 -16.11 -1.54 -2.08
CA HIS A 9 -15.55 -0.57 -1.13
C HIS A 9 -14.16 -1.02 -0.71
N ASN A 10 -13.16 -0.61 -1.47
CA ASN A 10 -11.78 -0.71 -1.04
C ASN A 10 -11.48 0.34 0.05
N SER A 11 -10.32 0.23 0.67
CA SER A 11 -9.84 1.14 1.73
C SER A 11 -9.89 2.64 1.41
N HIS A 12 -10.29 2.99 0.20
CA HIS A 12 -10.29 4.35 -0.30
C HIS A 12 -11.69 4.85 -0.69
N GLY A 13 -12.74 4.05 -0.49
CA GLY A 13 -14.13 4.48 -0.67
C GLY A 13 -14.60 4.68 -2.12
N TYR A 14 -13.89 4.13 -3.11
CA TYR A 14 -14.31 4.21 -4.51
C TYR A 14 -15.28 3.09 -4.87
N ASP A 15 -16.35 3.42 -5.59
CA ASP A 15 -17.21 2.44 -6.25
C ASP A 15 -16.49 1.88 -7.50
N LEU A 16 -16.59 0.57 -7.72
CA LEU A 16 -16.03 -0.05 -8.93
C LEU A 16 -16.73 0.44 -10.21
N ASN A 17 -17.97 0.88 -10.12
CA ASN A 17 -18.71 1.45 -11.26
C ASN A 17 -18.16 2.80 -11.68
N GLU A 18 -17.64 3.62 -10.75
CA GLU A 18 -16.95 4.88 -11.06
C GLU A 18 -15.64 4.66 -11.85
N LEU A 19 -15.07 3.43 -11.80
CA LEU A 19 -13.85 3.10 -12.54
C LEU A 19 -14.09 2.88 -14.03
N ASP A 20 -15.32 2.58 -14.46
CA ASP A 20 -15.64 2.38 -15.87
C ASP A 20 -15.85 3.71 -16.61
N GLU A 21 -16.27 4.78 -15.92
CA GLU A 21 -16.37 6.13 -16.48
C GLU A 21 -14.99 6.78 -16.77
N ILE A 22 -13.94 6.31 -16.13
CA ILE A 22 -12.57 6.81 -16.34
C ILE A 22 -11.94 6.30 -17.64
N LYS A 23 -12.58 5.32 -18.32
CA LYS A 23 -12.08 4.76 -19.58
C LYS A 23 -12.14 5.71 -20.78
N GLU A 24 -12.92 6.78 -20.73
CA GLU A 24 -13.18 7.61 -21.91
C GLU A 24 -12.23 8.80 -22.10
N ASN A 25 -11.35 9.09 -21.17
CA ASN A 25 -10.39 10.19 -21.33
C ASN A 25 -9.11 9.75 -22.08
N LYS A 26 -9.26 9.50 -23.39
CA LYS A 26 -8.24 8.97 -24.31
C LYS A 26 -7.10 9.94 -24.68
N SER A 27 -6.92 11.08 -24.03
CA SER A 27 -5.94 12.07 -24.48
C SER A 27 -4.89 12.48 -23.44
N ARG A 28 -4.25 11.51 -22.77
CA ARG A 28 -3.02 11.80 -22.04
C ARG A 28 -1.93 10.81 -22.42
N THR A 29 -1.09 11.27 -23.31
CA THR A 29 0.16 10.61 -23.70
C THR A 29 1.12 10.54 -22.52
N LYS A 30 1.35 9.37 -22.04
CA LYS A 30 2.53 8.65 -21.59
C LYS A 30 2.31 7.78 -20.35
N PRO A 31 2.90 6.58 -20.33
CA PRO A 31 2.41 5.43 -19.56
C PRO A 31 2.87 5.33 -18.10
N LEU A 32 3.55 6.33 -17.54
CA LEU A 32 4.06 6.29 -16.16
C LEU A 32 3.04 6.77 -15.11
N PHE A 33 1.93 7.37 -15.55
CA PHE A 33 0.87 7.83 -14.65
C PHE A 33 -0.23 6.81 -14.55
N LYS A 34 -0.11 5.90 -13.59
CA LYS A 34 -1.24 5.06 -13.22
C LYS A 34 -2.01 5.76 -12.12
N THR A 35 -3.20 6.22 -12.42
CA THR A 35 -4.11 6.82 -11.45
C THR A 35 -4.39 5.83 -10.31
N ILE A 36 -4.86 6.35 -9.19
CA ILE A 36 -5.27 5.51 -8.06
C ILE A 36 -6.32 4.47 -8.45
N ALA A 37 -7.27 4.84 -9.32
CA ALA A 37 -8.30 3.96 -9.84
C ALA A 37 -7.70 2.73 -10.53
N VAL A 38 -6.70 2.93 -11.39
CA VAL A 38 -6.00 1.82 -12.05
C VAL A 38 -5.31 0.91 -11.03
N ASN A 39 -4.70 1.49 -10.00
CA ASN A 39 -4.05 0.71 -8.95
C ASN A 39 -5.06 -0.11 -8.13
N ILE A 40 -6.21 0.47 -7.80
CA ILE A 40 -7.31 -0.22 -7.12
C ILE A 40 -7.80 -1.39 -7.97
N LYS A 41 -8.09 -1.16 -9.26
CA LYS A 41 -8.54 -2.21 -10.16
C LYS A 41 -7.53 -3.35 -10.26
N ARG A 42 -6.25 -3.04 -10.38
CA ARG A 42 -5.17 -4.03 -10.37
C ARG A 42 -5.19 -4.88 -9.09
N ARG A 43 -5.33 -4.25 -7.93
CA ARG A 43 -5.40 -4.93 -6.63
C ARG A 43 -6.65 -5.80 -6.51
N THR A 44 -7.81 -5.31 -6.94
CA THR A 44 -9.07 -6.04 -6.91
C THR A 44 -9.01 -7.32 -7.74
N VAL A 45 -8.51 -7.22 -8.98
CA VAL A 45 -8.31 -8.39 -9.84
C VAL A 45 -7.43 -9.41 -9.12
N LYS A 46 -6.30 -8.95 -8.56
CA LYS A 46 -5.36 -9.83 -7.87
C LYS A 46 -5.96 -10.52 -6.65
N VAL A 47 -6.75 -9.80 -5.84
CA VAL A 47 -7.46 -10.39 -4.69
C VAL A 47 -8.46 -11.46 -5.15
N ASN A 48 -9.18 -11.22 -6.23
CA ASN A 48 -10.16 -12.18 -6.77
C ASN A 48 -9.49 -13.43 -7.35
N ASP A 49 -8.35 -13.27 -8.02
CA ASP A 49 -7.63 -14.38 -8.64
C ASP A 49 -6.90 -15.28 -7.63
N ILE A 50 -6.66 -14.78 -6.41
CA ILE A 50 -5.86 -15.47 -5.40
C ILE A 50 -6.73 -15.93 -4.23
N LEU A 51 -7.94 -16.37 -4.47
CA LEU A 51 -8.72 -17.09 -3.45
C LEU A 51 -8.09 -18.47 -3.24
N SER A 52 -7.25 -18.57 -2.24
CA SER A 52 -6.59 -19.82 -1.89
C SER A 52 -7.01 -20.29 -0.51
N THR A 53 -6.94 -21.60 -0.31
CA THR A 53 -7.21 -22.23 0.99
C THR A 53 -6.03 -23.07 1.43
N PHE A 54 -5.80 -23.11 2.72
CA PHE A 54 -4.88 -24.06 3.34
C PHE A 54 -5.64 -24.89 4.36
N LYS A 55 -5.63 -26.23 4.21
CA LYS A 55 -6.42 -27.15 5.05
C LYS A 55 -7.90 -26.74 5.15
N ASN A 56 -8.49 -26.38 4.01
CA ASN A 56 -9.89 -25.92 3.88
C ASN A 56 -10.22 -24.62 4.62
N LYS A 57 -9.23 -23.85 5.06
CA LYS A 57 -9.42 -22.51 5.64
C LYS A 57 -8.98 -21.45 4.63
N PRO A 58 -9.71 -20.34 4.51
CA PRO A 58 -9.33 -19.26 3.62
C PRO A 58 -8.01 -18.64 4.08
N ILE A 59 -7.13 -18.34 3.12
CA ILE A 59 -5.89 -17.61 3.34
C ILE A 59 -6.10 -16.19 2.82
N PRO A 60 -5.64 -15.14 3.54
CA PRO A 60 -5.73 -13.78 3.05
C PRO A 60 -4.94 -13.62 1.75
N SER A 61 -5.54 -12.93 0.79
CA SER A 61 -4.87 -12.63 -0.49
C SER A 61 -3.86 -11.49 -0.37
N TRP A 62 -3.91 -10.77 0.75
CA TRP A 62 -3.17 -9.54 0.96
C TRP A 62 -2.69 -9.42 2.40
N ILE A 63 -1.37 -9.27 2.59
CA ILE A 63 -0.76 -9.07 3.89
C ILE A 63 -0.01 -7.74 3.85
N GLU A 64 -0.36 -6.81 4.72
CA GLU A 64 0.41 -5.58 4.94
C GLU A 64 1.43 -5.81 6.04
N LEU A 65 2.70 -5.43 5.81
CA LEU A 65 3.73 -5.44 6.82
C LEU A 65 4.13 -4.01 7.18
N SER A 66 3.92 -3.65 8.42
CA SER A 66 4.41 -2.40 9.02
C SER A 66 5.81 -2.66 9.57
N LEU A 67 6.83 -2.43 8.74
CA LEU A 67 8.21 -2.78 9.08
C LEU A 67 8.82 -1.90 10.17
N ILE A 68 8.31 -0.68 10.33
CA ILE A 68 8.84 0.34 11.23
C ILE A 68 7.72 1.31 11.60
N ASP A 69 7.76 1.86 12.79
CA ASP A 69 6.76 2.82 13.25
C ASP A 69 7.15 4.29 13.05
N VAL A 70 8.34 4.54 12.50
CA VAL A 70 8.82 5.89 12.18
C VAL A 70 8.46 6.29 10.76
N CYS A 71 8.04 7.54 10.58
CA CYS A 71 7.87 8.16 9.28
C CYS A 71 8.60 9.50 9.23
N ASN A 72 9.25 9.80 8.11
CA ASN A 72 9.89 11.10 7.87
C ASN A 72 8.90 12.19 7.43
N ARG A 73 7.57 11.88 7.41
CA ARG A 73 6.50 12.82 7.09
C ARG A 73 5.43 12.84 8.17
N SER A 74 4.81 14.02 8.31
CA SER A 74 3.67 14.26 9.21
C SER A 74 2.47 14.74 8.38
N CYS A 75 1.96 13.84 7.52
CA CYS A 75 0.85 14.18 6.62
C CYS A 75 -0.44 14.44 7.39
N SER A 76 -1.15 15.55 7.12
CA SER A 76 -2.38 15.94 7.81
C SER A 76 -3.50 14.89 7.80
N PHE A 77 -3.54 14.05 6.78
CA PHE A 77 -4.51 12.94 6.63
C PHE A 77 -4.02 11.60 7.23
N CYS A 78 -2.91 11.61 7.96
CA CYS A 78 -2.32 10.43 8.57
C CYS A 78 -2.26 10.61 10.08
N PRO A 79 -2.59 9.58 10.89
CA PRO A 79 -2.47 9.65 12.35
C PRO A 79 -1.07 10.00 12.85
N LYS A 80 -0.02 9.79 12.04
CA LYS A 80 1.36 10.26 12.33
C LYS A 80 1.49 11.78 12.47
N SER A 81 0.46 12.54 12.08
CA SER A 81 0.40 13.99 12.36
C SER A 81 0.16 14.33 13.83
N ASP A 82 -0.35 13.38 14.62
CA ASP A 82 -0.56 13.53 16.05
C ASP A 82 0.30 12.52 16.85
N PRO A 83 1.39 12.99 17.48
CA PRO A 83 2.26 12.11 18.29
C PRO A 83 1.57 11.44 19.48
N LYS A 84 0.41 11.94 19.92
CA LYS A 84 -0.37 11.31 21.00
C LYS A 84 -1.10 10.06 20.51
N ILE A 85 -1.44 10.01 19.21
CA ILE A 85 -2.11 8.89 18.58
C ILE A 85 -1.09 7.89 18.02
N ALA A 86 -0.08 8.39 17.31
CA ALA A 86 0.91 7.57 16.63
C ALA A 86 2.34 8.10 16.86
N PRO A 87 2.90 7.90 18.05
CA PRO A 87 4.26 8.34 18.37
C PRO A 87 5.30 7.59 17.52
N ASP A 88 6.44 8.24 17.28
CA ASP A 88 7.62 7.57 16.73
C ASP A 88 8.40 6.90 17.87
N THR A 89 8.29 5.59 18.01
CA THR A 89 9.00 4.84 19.05
C THR A 89 10.30 4.23 18.55
N TYR A 90 10.60 4.41 17.25
CA TYR A 90 11.80 3.90 16.57
C TYR A 90 11.92 2.37 16.60
N GLN A 91 10.79 1.69 16.77
CA GLN A 91 10.70 0.25 16.74
C GLN A 91 10.64 -0.26 15.29
N LYS A 92 11.19 -1.45 15.08
CA LYS A 92 11.26 -2.05 13.74
C LYS A 92 11.19 -3.57 13.79
N MET A 93 10.65 -4.14 12.73
CA MET A 93 10.56 -5.59 12.55
C MET A 93 11.97 -6.20 12.45
N GLN A 94 12.27 -7.15 13.29
CA GLN A 94 13.56 -7.83 13.28
C GLN A 94 13.63 -8.89 12.17
N LEU A 95 14.84 -9.14 11.65
CA LEU A 95 15.04 -10.16 10.60
C LEU A 95 14.64 -11.57 11.05
N THR A 96 14.66 -11.84 12.35
CA THR A 96 14.17 -13.11 12.92
C THR A 96 12.69 -13.32 12.67
N LEU A 97 11.87 -12.26 12.83
CA LEU A 97 10.44 -12.30 12.52
C LEU A 97 10.20 -12.42 11.01
N ILE A 98 10.96 -11.70 10.18
CA ILE A 98 10.90 -11.85 8.72
C ILE A 98 11.22 -13.28 8.29
N ASN A 99 12.27 -13.89 8.86
CA ASN A 99 12.62 -15.28 8.57
C ASN A 99 11.48 -16.24 8.94
N LYS A 100 10.86 -16.06 10.12
CA LYS A 100 9.70 -16.85 10.55
C LYS A 100 8.54 -16.71 9.56
N LEU A 101 8.18 -15.48 9.20
CA LEU A 101 7.12 -15.23 8.22
C LEU A 101 7.39 -15.88 6.86
N CYS A 102 8.63 -15.79 6.35
CA CYS A 102 9.00 -16.44 5.09
C CYS A 102 8.85 -17.96 5.15
N LEU A 103 9.23 -18.59 6.27
CA LEU A 103 9.06 -20.04 6.45
C LEU A 103 7.58 -20.43 6.46
N GLU A 104 6.75 -19.70 7.20
CA GLU A 104 5.31 -19.96 7.29
C GLU A 104 4.60 -19.72 5.95
N LEU A 105 4.92 -18.63 5.24
CA LEU A 105 4.38 -18.36 3.90
C LEU A 105 4.77 -19.45 2.89
N LYS A 106 5.98 -19.97 3.00
CA LYS A 106 6.45 -21.08 2.16
C LYS A 106 5.69 -22.38 2.49
N GLU A 107 5.50 -22.69 3.77
CA GLU A 107 4.77 -23.89 4.22
C GLU A 107 3.34 -23.91 3.67
N ILE A 108 2.62 -22.79 3.76
CA ILE A 108 1.26 -22.68 3.24
C ILE A 108 1.20 -22.48 1.73
N LYS A 109 2.35 -22.45 1.03
CA LYS A 109 2.45 -22.19 -0.42
C LYS A 109 1.72 -20.90 -0.81
N TYR A 110 1.97 -19.84 -0.06
CA TYR A 110 1.27 -18.56 -0.22
C TYR A 110 1.37 -18.03 -1.65
N LYS A 111 0.23 -17.61 -2.21
CA LYS A 111 0.12 -17.05 -3.57
C LYS A 111 -0.26 -15.57 -3.59
N GLY A 112 -0.54 -15.02 -2.41
CA GLY A 112 -0.98 -13.64 -2.25
C GLY A 112 0.15 -12.62 -2.37
N SER A 113 -0.19 -11.40 -2.04
CA SER A 113 0.75 -10.27 -2.02
C SER A 113 1.14 -9.90 -0.60
N VAL A 114 2.42 -9.63 -0.41
CA VAL A 114 2.94 -8.96 0.79
C VAL A 114 3.26 -7.52 0.42
N VAL A 115 2.68 -6.57 1.16
CA VAL A 115 2.84 -5.15 0.91
C VAL A 115 3.59 -4.52 2.06
N LEU A 116 4.75 -3.97 1.77
CA LEU A 116 5.54 -3.22 2.74
C LEU A 116 5.00 -1.78 2.81
N CYS A 117 4.24 -1.51 3.85
CA CYS A 117 3.59 -0.22 4.12
C CYS A 117 3.18 -0.18 5.61
N GLY A 118 2.13 0.53 5.96
CA GLY A 118 1.55 0.48 7.31
C GLY A 118 1.76 1.77 8.08
N TYR A 119 2.19 1.65 9.32
CA TYR A 119 2.22 2.75 10.29
C TYR A 119 3.44 3.66 10.19
N GLY A 120 4.44 3.30 9.38
CA GLY A 120 5.64 4.09 9.14
C GLY A 120 6.07 4.10 7.68
N GLU A 121 7.25 4.64 7.41
CA GLU A 121 7.85 4.66 6.07
C GLU A 121 8.80 3.47 5.89
N PRO A 122 8.46 2.47 5.06
CA PRO A 122 9.27 1.25 4.94
C PRO A 122 10.70 1.50 4.44
N MET A 123 10.92 2.55 3.65
CA MET A 123 12.25 2.87 3.13
C MET A 123 13.22 3.44 4.18
N LEU A 124 12.75 3.68 5.41
CA LEU A 124 13.59 4.01 6.57
C LEU A 124 14.16 2.76 7.25
N HIS A 125 13.63 1.57 6.95
CA HIS A 125 14.18 0.34 7.54
C HIS A 125 15.54 0.03 6.92
N LYS A 126 16.58 -0.03 7.74
CA LYS A 126 17.98 -0.22 7.26
C LYS A 126 18.20 -1.50 6.46
N ASP A 127 17.43 -2.55 6.75
CA ASP A 127 17.55 -3.87 6.13
C ASP A 127 16.50 -4.08 5.02
N ILE A 128 15.91 -3.01 4.47
CA ILE A 128 14.82 -3.07 3.48
C ILE A 128 15.16 -3.96 2.27
N ASN A 129 16.40 -3.92 1.78
CA ASN A 129 16.85 -4.73 0.65
C ASN A 129 16.89 -6.23 1.01
N ILE A 130 17.35 -6.57 2.21
CA ILE A 130 17.39 -7.97 2.69
C ILE A 130 15.96 -8.48 2.89
N ILE A 131 15.09 -7.68 3.52
CA ILE A 131 13.69 -8.00 3.76
C ILE A 131 12.96 -8.23 2.44
N SER A 132 13.11 -7.29 1.50
CA SER A 132 12.47 -7.36 0.18
C SER A 132 12.88 -8.63 -0.56
N LYS A 133 14.18 -8.95 -0.59
CA LYS A 133 14.67 -10.16 -1.25
C LYS A 133 14.09 -11.43 -0.65
N LYS A 134 14.10 -11.56 0.70
CA LYS A 134 13.57 -12.73 1.39
C LYS A 134 12.08 -12.94 1.13
N LEU A 135 11.29 -11.88 1.18
CA LEU A 135 9.85 -11.95 0.94
C LEU A 135 9.53 -12.21 -0.53
N SER A 136 10.31 -11.67 -1.47
CA SER A 136 10.13 -11.91 -2.92
C SER A 136 10.41 -13.35 -3.33
N ASP A 137 11.14 -14.11 -2.53
CA ASP A 137 11.38 -15.53 -2.78
C ASP A 137 10.15 -16.41 -2.44
N VAL A 138 9.17 -15.88 -1.71
CA VAL A 138 8.00 -16.63 -1.21
C VAL A 138 6.65 -15.99 -1.51
N SER A 139 6.62 -14.76 -2.02
CA SER A 139 5.38 -14.02 -2.28
C SER A 139 5.56 -12.97 -3.36
N PHE A 140 4.45 -12.39 -3.81
CA PHE A 140 4.48 -11.18 -4.62
C PHE A 140 4.66 -9.96 -3.70
N VAL A 141 5.74 -9.21 -3.87
CA VAL A 141 6.09 -8.08 -2.99
C VAL A 141 5.78 -6.74 -3.63
N GLU A 142 5.07 -5.89 -2.90
CA GLU A 142 4.88 -4.49 -3.23
C GLU A 142 5.44 -3.60 -2.11
N ILE A 143 6.05 -2.49 -2.49
CA ILE A 143 6.48 -1.45 -1.53
C ILE A 143 5.68 -0.19 -1.81
N VAL A 144 5.10 0.39 -0.76
CA VAL A 144 4.43 1.69 -0.81
C VAL A 144 5.26 2.67 0.00
N THR A 145 5.76 3.71 -0.65
CA THR A 145 6.66 4.70 -0.04
C THR A 145 6.23 6.13 -0.36
N ASN A 146 6.61 7.07 0.48
CA ASN A 146 6.51 8.51 0.19
C ASN A 146 7.58 8.99 -0.81
N GLY A 147 8.59 8.18 -1.07
CA GLY A 147 9.63 8.44 -2.06
C GLY A 147 10.75 9.40 -1.62
N ASP A 148 10.66 10.02 -0.44
CA ASP A 148 11.62 11.05 -0.03
C ASP A 148 13.06 10.55 0.08
N THR A 149 13.23 9.31 0.49
CA THR A 149 14.55 8.69 0.64
C THR A 149 15.03 7.95 -0.59
N LEU A 150 14.23 7.94 -1.67
CA LEU A 150 14.57 7.26 -2.91
C LEU A 150 15.63 8.00 -3.71
N ASN A 151 16.39 7.23 -4.45
CA ASN A 151 17.24 7.63 -5.57
C ASN A 151 17.26 6.51 -6.60
N SER A 152 17.82 6.76 -7.77
CA SER A 152 17.87 5.77 -8.87
C SER A 152 18.54 4.47 -8.46
N LYS A 153 19.59 4.52 -7.65
CA LYS A 153 20.27 3.31 -7.14
C LYS A 153 19.34 2.47 -6.28
N LYS A 154 18.62 3.06 -5.33
CA LYS A 154 17.67 2.33 -4.48
C LYS A 154 16.54 1.70 -5.28
N ILE A 155 16.02 2.40 -6.30
CA ILE A 155 15.00 1.86 -7.21
C ILE A 155 15.54 0.62 -7.93
N LYS A 156 16.75 0.72 -8.48
CA LYS A 156 17.44 -0.39 -9.14
C LYS A 156 17.70 -1.57 -8.20
N ASP A 157 18.16 -1.30 -6.97
CA ASP A 157 18.43 -2.33 -5.96
C ASP A 157 17.15 -3.10 -5.58
N LEU A 158 16.02 -2.41 -5.42
CA LEU A 158 14.73 -3.04 -5.14
C LEU A 158 14.28 -3.95 -6.29
N TYR A 159 14.43 -3.50 -7.52
CA TYR A 159 14.14 -4.32 -8.71
C TYR A 159 15.04 -5.55 -8.77
N ALA A 160 16.33 -5.39 -8.54
CA ALA A 160 17.31 -6.49 -8.51
C ALA A 160 17.02 -7.50 -7.37
N ASN A 161 16.36 -7.08 -6.31
CA ASN A 161 15.88 -7.94 -5.21
C ASN A 161 14.52 -8.61 -5.50
N ASN A 162 14.07 -8.58 -6.75
CA ASN A 162 12.80 -9.16 -7.21
C ASN A 162 11.54 -8.56 -6.57
N VAL A 163 11.58 -7.33 -6.09
CA VAL A 163 10.37 -6.59 -5.74
C VAL A 163 9.51 -6.47 -7.00
N ASN A 164 8.23 -6.80 -6.87
CA ASN A 164 7.36 -6.85 -8.04
C ASN A 164 6.79 -5.48 -8.42
N LYS A 165 6.51 -4.62 -7.44
CA LYS A 165 6.01 -3.26 -7.67
C LYS A 165 6.50 -2.28 -6.61
N LEU A 166 6.89 -1.10 -7.06
CA LEU A 166 7.22 0.05 -6.21
C LEU A 166 6.17 1.15 -6.45
N LEU A 167 5.42 1.49 -5.41
CA LEU A 167 4.38 2.51 -5.45
C LEU A 167 4.86 3.75 -4.73
N ILE A 168 5.06 4.83 -5.46
CA ILE A 168 5.52 6.11 -4.91
C ILE A 168 4.32 7.05 -4.76
N SER A 169 4.04 7.47 -3.54
CA SER A 169 2.98 8.43 -3.22
C SER A 169 3.56 9.85 -3.23
N MET A 170 3.13 10.65 -4.19
CA MET A 170 3.57 12.04 -4.33
C MET A 170 2.64 12.96 -3.53
N TYR A 171 3.17 13.65 -2.53
CA TYR A 171 2.38 14.46 -1.61
C TYR A 171 2.55 15.97 -1.80
N ASP A 172 3.61 16.41 -2.48
CA ASP A 172 4.01 17.82 -2.50
C ASP A 172 3.57 18.55 -3.78
N GLY A 173 2.96 17.83 -4.73
CA GLY A 173 2.42 18.45 -5.94
C GLY A 173 2.97 17.88 -7.24
N LYS A 174 2.50 18.47 -8.33
CA LYS A 174 2.76 18.02 -9.70
C LYS A 174 4.24 17.99 -10.08
N HIS A 175 5.06 18.85 -9.48
CA HIS A 175 6.50 18.93 -9.74
C HIS A 175 7.24 17.63 -9.38
N GLN A 176 6.69 16.82 -8.47
CA GLN A 176 7.29 15.52 -8.10
C GLN A 176 7.25 14.50 -9.26
N ILE A 177 6.37 14.70 -10.24
CA ILE A 177 6.26 13.81 -11.40
C ILE A 177 7.56 13.77 -12.18
N GLU A 178 8.09 14.94 -12.53
CA GLU A 178 9.34 15.06 -13.30
C GLU A 178 10.51 14.48 -12.52
N LYS A 179 10.61 14.84 -11.23
CA LYS A 179 11.61 14.31 -10.31
C LYS A 179 11.66 12.78 -10.30
N PHE A 180 10.50 12.13 -10.10
CA PHE A 180 10.46 10.67 -10.04
C PHE A 180 10.64 10.00 -11.40
N ASN A 181 10.13 10.62 -12.48
CA ASN A 181 10.36 10.11 -13.82
C ASN A 181 11.84 10.09 -14.19
N GLU A 182 12.59 11.14 -13.83
CA GLU A 182 14.03 11.17 -14.03
C GLU A 182 14.74 10.08 -13.21
N MET A 183 14.37 9.91 -11.93
CA MET A 183 14.93 8.85 -11.10
C MET A 183 14.68 7.46 -11.68
N ILE A 184 13.45 7.19 -12.17
CA ILE A 184 13.05 5.92 -12.75
C ILE A 184 13.84 5.65 -14.04
N LYS A 185 13.94 6.65 -14.90
CA LYS A 185 14.73 6.57 -16.13
C LYS A 185 16.19 6.22 -15.84
N ASN A 186 16.79 6.90 -14.85
CA ASN A 186 18.19 6.67 -14.47
C ASN A 186 18.40 5.34 -13.73
N ALA A 187 17.34 4.75 -13.17
CA ALA A 187 17.40 3.43 -12.53
C ALA A 187 17.42 2.29 -13.57
N ASP A 188 17.00 2.54 -14.81
CA ASP A 188 16.97 1.56 -15.89
C ASP A 188 16.18 0.30 -15.50
N VAL A 189 14.94 0.50 -15.07
CA VAL A 189 14.00 -0.55 -14.68
C VAL A 189 12.79 -0.56 -15.63
N PRO A 190 12.04 -1.69 -15.72
CA PRO A 190 10.86 -1.74 -16.58
C PRO A 190 9.82 -0.68 -16.24
N ASP A 191 9.16 -0.14 -17.27
CA ASP A 191 8.16 0.94 -17.14
C ASP A 191 6.98 0.59 -16.22
N ASP A 192 6.68 -0.69 -16.09
CA ASP A 192 5.58 -1.17 -15.26
C ASP A 192 6.00 -1.49 -13.82
N PHE A 193 7.30 -1.41 -13.48
CA PHE A 193 7.81 -1.66 -12.13
C PHE A 193 7.37 -0.59 -11.14
N VAL A 194 7.46 0.69 -11.52
CA VAL A 194 7.12 1.81 -10.64
C VAL A 194 5.74 2.36 -10.98
N ILE A 195 4.94 2.62 -9.94
CA ILE A 195 3.63 3.26 -10.05
C ILE A 195 3.68 4.57 -9.27
N LEU A 196 3.56 5.69 -9.98
CA LEU A 196 3.42 7.00 -9.36
C LEU A 196 1.96 7.22 -8.97
N ARG A 197 1.71 7.60 -7.73
CA ARG A 197 0.38 7.88 -7.18
C ARG A 197 0.32 9.35 -6.78
N ASP A 198 -0.59 10.06 -7.37
CA ASP A 198 -0.88 11.44 -7.04
C ASP A 198 -1.69 11.52 -5.75
N ARG A 199 -1.10 12.11 -4.73
CA ARG A 199 -1.63 12.21 -3.37
C ARG A 199 -1.55 13.62 -2.82
N TRP A 200 -1.32 14.61 -3.68
CA TRP A 200 -1.33 16.01 -3.27
C TRP A 200 -2.73 16.62 -3.43
N TYR A 201 -2.96 17.69 -2.70
CA TYR A 201 -4.12 18.54 -2.83
C TYR A 201 -3.77 19.77 -3.68
N ASP A 202 -4.65 20.13 -4.59
CA ASP A 202 -4.68 21.42 -5.26
C ASP A 202 -6.14 21.85 -5.49
N SER A 203 -6.35 23.08 -5.99
CA SER A 203 -7.69 23.63 -6.21
C SER A 203 -8.55 22.86 -7.22
N GLU A 204 -7.92 22.05 -8.07
CA GLU A 204 -8.57 21.26 -9.11
C GLU A 204 -8.70 19.79 -8.73
N LYS A 205 -8.11 19.41 -7.60
CA LYS A 205 -7.91 18.02 -7.26
C LYS A 205 -7.80 17.80 -5.75
N ASP A 206 -8.58 16.86 -5.26
CA ASP A 206 -8.59 16.44 -3.85
C ASP A 206 -7.75 15.17 -3.65
N TYR A 207 -6.51 15.28 -3.20
CA TYR A 207 -5.57 14.19 -2.83
C TYR A 207 -5.57 12.93 -3.71
N GLY A 208 -6.35 12.90 -4.80
CA GLY A 208 -6.53 11.73 -5.67
C GLY A 208 -7.15 10.53 -4.96
N LEU A 209 -7.84 10.74 -3.85
CA LEU A 209 -8.55 9.72 -3.09
C LEU A 209 -9.60 10.36 -2.19
N LYS A 210 -10.62 9.60 -1.85
CA LYS A 210 -11.56 9.96 -0.78
C LYS A 210 -10.87 9.76 0.57
N LEU A 211 -10.71 10.83 1.32
CA LEU A 211 -10.12 10.77 2.66
C LEU A 211 -11.11 10.14 3.64
N THR A 212 -10.59 9.34 4.55
CA THR A 212 -11.35 8.78 5.68
C THR A 212 -10.83 9.36 6.98
N ASN A 213 -11.64 9.37 8.03
CA ASN A 213 -11.24 9.82 9.36
C ASN A 213 -10.32 8.81 10.09
N ARG A 214 -9.83 7.78 9.40
CA ARG A 214 -8.96 6.75 9.98
C ARG A 214 -9.50 6.21 11.31
N THR A 215 -10.76 5.77 11.32
CA THR A 215 -11.48 5.31 12.53
C THR A 215 -11.56 6.35 13.66
N GLY A 216 -11.62 7.63 13.30
CA GLY A 216 -11.74 8.73 14.24
C GLY A 216 -10.41 9.32 14.72
N THR A 217 -9.28 8.87 14.19
CA THR A 217 -7.95 9.34 14.60
C THR A 217 -7.47 10.55 13.81
N VAL A 218 -8.15 10.92 12.73
CA VAL A 218 -7.81 12.08 11.90
C VAL A 218 -9.04 12.95 11.69
N SER A 219 -8.89 14.25 11.91
CA SER A 219 -9.93 15.25 11.64
C SER A 219 -9.57 16.02 10.38
N ILE A 220 -10.07 15.57 9.22
CA ILE A 220 -9.89 16.24 7.94
C ILE A 220 -11.23 16.43 7.26
N GLY A 221 -11.48 17.70 6.85
CA GLY A 221 -12.58 18.10 5.98
C GLY A 221 -13.97 17.77 6.51
N ASP A 222 -14.96 17.94 5.67
CA ASP A 222 -16.32 17.48 5.94
C ASP A 222 -16.30 15.95 5.99
N GLN A 223 -16.33 15.44 7.19
CA GLN A 223 -16.52 14.01 7.40
C GLN A 223 -17.91 13.67 6.86
N GLU A 224 -17.98 13.19 5.63
CA GLU A 224 -19.20 12.58 5.17
C GLU A 224 -19.65 11.60 6.24
N LYS A 225 -20.88 11.78 6.71
CA LYS A 225 -21.51 10.83 7.64
C LYS A 225 -21.28 9.45 7.06
N VAL A 226 -20.51 8.65 7.77
CA VAL A 226 -20.24 7.25 7.40
C VAL A 226 -21.60 6.66 7.04
N GLY A 227 -21.79 6.36 5.76
CA GLY A 227 -23.04 5.77 5.29
C GLY A 227 -23.33 4.53 6.13
N LYS A 228 -24.56 4.05 6.16
CA LYS A 228 -24.94 2.82 6.88
C LYS A 228 -24.19 1.63 6.25
N TYR A 229 -22.90 1.48 6.56
CA TYR A 229 -22.12 0.30 6.19
C TYR A 229 -22.65 -0.88 7.01
N THR A 230 -23.21 -1.81 6.30
CA THR A 230 -23.76 -3.01 6.94
C THR A 230 -22.68 -4.07 7.15
N LYS A 231 -21.54 -4.02 6.45
CA LYS A 231 -20.51 -5.06 6.51
C LYS A 231 -19.15 -4.57 6.00
N CYS A 232 -18.08 -4.88 6.73
CA CYS A 232 -16.70 -4.69 6.29
C CYS A 232 -16.11 -6.02 5.81
N PHE A 233 -15.56 -6.04 4.60
CA PHE A 233 -14.99 -7.25 4.00
C PHE A 233 -13.46 -7.32 4.13
N TYR A 234 -12.81 -6.30 4.64
CA TYR A 234 -11.35 -6.28 4.85
C TYR A 234 -10.83 -7.52 5.54
N PRO A 235 -11.37 -7.93 6.71
CA PRO A 235 -10.87 -9.09 7.42
C PRO A 235 -11.01 -10.41 6.66
N SER A 236 -11.80 -10.42 5.57
CA SER A 236 -12.01 -11.63 4.76
C SER A 236 -10.86 -11.90 3.78
N TYR A 237 -10.04 -10.89 3.44
CA TYR A 237 -9.00 -11.04 2.44
C TYR A 237 -7.67 -10.40 2.79
N GLN A 238 -7.60 -9.63 3.89
CA GLN A 238 -6.41 -8.86 4.27
C GLN A 238 -6.28 -8.77 5.78
N PHE A 239 -5.04 -8.65 6.25
CA PHE A 239 -4.68 -8.17 7.59
C PHE A 239 -3.34 -7.44 7.54
N LEU A 240 -3.01 -6.75 8.64
CA LEU A 240 -1.74 -6.09 8.83
C LEU A 240 -0.96 -6.81 9.93
N ILE A 241 0.35 -6.98 9.74
CA ILE A 241 1.29 -7.42 10.76
C ILE A 241 2.20 -6.24 11.11
N ASP A 242 2.21 -5.86 12.37
CA ASP A 242 3.05 -4.76 12.85
C ASP A 242 4.49 -5.23 13.15
N TRP A 243 5.36 -4.28 13.42
CA TRP A 243 6.80 -4.50 13.62
C TRP A 243 7.14 -5.54 14.72
N ASN A 244 6.27 -5.72 15.72
CA ASN A 244 6.41 -6.69 16.81
C ASN A 244 5.77 -8.06 16.52
N GLY A 245 5.05 -8.19 15.39
CA GLY A 245 4.36 -9.41 14.97
C GLY A 245 2.88 -9.45 15.37
N ASP A 246 2.34 -8.41 15.99
CA ASP A 246 0.92 -8.30 16.27
C ASP A 246 0.10 -8.20 14.98
N ILE A 247 -1.07 -8.83 14.96
CA ILE A 247 -1.94 -8.90 13.78
C ILE A 247 -3.15 -8.02 13.99
N PHE A 248 -3.38 -7.10 13.06
CA PHE A 248 -4.53 -6.21 13.04
C PHE A 248 -5.44 -6.55 11.86
N LEU A 249 -6.71 -6.74 12.12
CA LEU A 249 -7.72 -7.01 11.09
C LEU A 249 -8.06 -5.78 10.24
N CYS A 250 -7.72 -4.59 10.74
CA CYS A 250 -7.97 -3.33 10.07
C CYS A 250 -6.68 -2.49 10.04
N PRO A 251 -6.19 -2.10 8.84
CA PRO A 251 -5.01 -1.22 8.74
C PRO A 251 -5.31 0.23 9.18
N GLN A 252 -6.56 0.53 9.55
CA GLN A 252 -6.95 1.81 10.12
C GLN A 252 -6.97 1.78 11.66
N ASP A 253 -6.64 0.66 12.27
CA ASP A 253 -6.56 0.53 13.74
C ASP A 253 -5.21 1.08 14.23
N TRP A 254 -5.21 2.37 14.53
CA TRP A 254 -4.04 3.10 14.99
C TRP A 254 -3.95 3.19 16.52
N GLN A 255 -4.98 2.76 17.22
CA GLN A 255 -5.01 2.78 18.68
C GLN A 255 -4.33 1.55 19.30
N ARG A 256 -4.07 0.52 18.48
CA ARG A 256 -3.30 -0.71 18.75
C ARG A 256 -3.64 -1.42 20.06
#